data_fdeca5eb2dc9fdc4e14508ea87ed0c64
#
_entry.id   fdeca5eb2dc9fdc4e14508ea87ed0c64
#
_cell.length_a   1.000
_cell.length_b   1.000
_cell.length_c   1.000
_cell.angle_alpha   90.00
_cell.angle_beta   90.00
_cell.angle_gamma   90.00
#
_symmetry.space_group_name_H-M   'P 1'
#
loop_
_entity.id
_entity.type
_entity.pdbx_description
1 polymer ?
#
loop_
_entity_poly.entity_id
_entity_poly.type
_entity_poly.pdbx_seq_one_letter_code
_entity_poly.pdbx_strand_id
1 'polypeptide(L)'
;MKSWFVVVLVQELGEVGVNVGLAASKLKDATTSCGQSGSGSECQGDITDINNDLNKATTTLGNLPTDCADHGSKCLPRIANLTDIVGKASKAATSAQTSCDKNEKTFCSLDLVDASLNIAAGVIASGEAIGDCHGSSKYLK
;
A
#
# COMPACT_ATOMS: atom_id res chain seq x y z
N MET A 1 -8.90 27.94 -2.98
CA MET A 1 -7.64 27.30 -3.35
C MET A 1 -7.23 26.19 -2.42
N LYS A 2 -7.16 26.45 -1.11
CA LYS A 2 -6.78 25.39 -0.14
C LYS A 2 -7.73 24.22 -0.14
N SER A 3 -9.04 24.45 -0.29
CA SER A 3 -10.03 23.37 -0.35
C SER A 3 -9.87 22.51 -1.59
N TRP A 4 -9.44 23.10 -2.71
CA TRP A 4 -9.16 22.36 -3.93
C TRP A 4 -8.00 21.39 -3.74
N PHE A 5 -6.92 21.85 -3.10
CA PHE A 5 -5.77 20.99 -2.79
C PHE A 5 -6.16 19.84 -1.89
N VAL A 6 -7.01 20.10 -0.90
CA VAL A 6 -7.50 19.04 -0.01
C VAL A 6 -8.32 18.02 -0.78
N VAL A 7 -9.18 18.46 -1.72
CA VAL A 7 -9.97 17.55 -2.54
C VAL A 7 -9.06 16.65 -3.39
N VAL A 8 -8.07 17.23 -4.05
CA VAL A 8 -7.12 16.48 -4.85
C VAL A 8 -6.33 15.51 -3.96
N LEU A 9 -5.87 15.97 -2.81
CA LEU A 9 -5.12 15.15 -1.87
C LEU A 9 -5.94 13.94 -1.41
N VAL A 10 -7.19 14.16 -1.05
CA VAL A 10 -8.10 13.09 -0.61
C VAL A 10 -8.36 12.10 -1.74
N GLN A 11 -8.55 12.59 -2.97
CA GLN A 11 -8.70 11.73 -4.15
C GLN A 11 -7.47 10.86 -4.37
N GLU A 12 -6.28 11.45 -4.31
CA GLU A 12 -5.03 10.71 -4.49
C GLU A 12 -4.83 9.67 -3.39
N LEU A 13 -5.16 10.04 -2.15
CA LEU A 13 -5.10 9.08 -1.03
C LEU A 13 -6.12 7.95 -1.22
N GLY A 14 -7.28 8.27 -1.81
CA GLY A 14 -8.26 7.25 -2.18
C GLY A 14 -7.70 6.26 -3.18
N GLU A 15 -6.95 6.74 -4.18
CA GLU A 15 -6.29 5.87 -5.16
C GLU A 15 -5.24 4.97 -4.49
N VAL A 16 -4.47 5.53 -3.55
CA VAL A 16 -3.52 4.72 -2.77
C VAL A 16 -4.26 3.61 -2.04
N GLY A 17 -5.36 3.95 -1.38
CA GLY A 17 -6.18 2.96 -0.67
C GLY A 17 -6.70 1.87 -1.58
N VAL A 18 -7.16 2.23 -2.77
CA VAL A 18 -7.63 1.25 -3.77
C VAL A 18 -6.50 0.33 -4.20
N ASN A 19 -5.33 0.88 -4.52
CA ASN A 19 -4.21 0.05 -4.97
C ASN A 19 -3.69 -0.87 -3.87
N VAL A 20 -3.62 -0.38 -2.63
CA VAL A 20 -3.23 -1.22 -1.49
C VAL A 20 -4.28 -2.31 -1.25
N GLY A 21 -5.57 -1.96 -1.41
CA GLY A 21 -6.66 -2.93 -1.31
C GLY A 21 -6.59 -4.01 -2.38
N LEU A 22 -6.26 -3.63 -3.61
CA LEU A 22 -6.05 -4.60 -4.70
C LEU A 22 -4.86 -5.52 -4.39
N ALA A 23 -3.79 -4.96 -3.84
CA ALA A 23 -2.65 -5.76 -3.40
C ALA A 23 -3.06 -6.77 -2.34
N ALA A 24 -3.92 -6.37 -1.40
CA ALA A 24 -4.43 -7.28 -0.38
C ALA A 24 -5.22 -8.44 -0.98
N SER A 25 -6.04 -8.15 -1.99
CA SER A 25 -6.80 -9.18 -2.70
C SER A 25 -5.88 -10.17 -3.42
N LYS A 26 -4.88 -9.65 -4.12
CA LYS A 26 -3.90 -10.49 -4.82
C LYS A 26 -3.03 -11.29 -3.86
N LEU A 27 -2.77 -10.74 -2.68
CA LEU A 27 -2.02 -11.45 -1.65
C LEU A 27 -2.78 -12.69 -1.18
N LYS A 28 -4.10 -12.59 -1.05
CA LYS A 28 -4.93 -13.74 -0.72
C LYS A 28 -4.79 -14.84 -1.78
N ASP A 29 -4.80 -14.46 -3.06
CA ASP A 29 -4.60 -15.39 -4.17
C ASP A 29 -3.20 -16.00 -4.12
N ALA A 30 -2.18 -15.18 -3.85
CA ALA A 30 -0.80 -15.62 -3.76
C ALA A 30 -0.60 -16.62 -2.63
N THR A 31 -1.23 -16.39 -1.48
CA THR A 31 -1.15 -17.32 -0.34
C THR A 31 -1.63 -18.70 -0.74
N THR A 32 -2.69 -18.78 -1.55
CA THR A 32 -3.21 -20.04 -2.05
C THR A 32 -2.29 -20.65 -3.11
N SER A 33 -1.96 -19.88 -4.17
CA SER A 33 -1.19 -20.41 -5.29
C SER A 33 0.24 -20.78 -4.90
N CYS A 34 0.89 -19.99 -4.08
CA CYS A 34 2.24 -20.27 -3.61
C CYS A 34 2.28 -21.43 -2.62
N GLY A 35 1.22 -21.58 -1.82
CA GLY A 35 1.10 -22.66 -0.87
C GLY A 35 0.93 -24.02 -1.55
N GLN A 36 0.26 -24.04 -2.72
CA GLN A 36 0.00 -25.30 -3.43
C GLN A 36 1.19 -25.76 -4.24
N SER A 37 1.80 -24.89 -5.04
CA SER A 37 2.80 -25.28 -6.01
C SER A 37 4.18 -24.67 -5.79
N GLY A 38 4.34 -23.85 -4.76
CA GLY A 38 5.62 -23.21 -4.47
C GLY A 38 5.98 -22.17 -5.53
N SER A 39 6.87 -22.53 -6.48
CA SER A 39 7.40 -21.59 -7.46
C SER A 39 6.61 -21.58 -8.79
N GLY A 40 5.37 -22.04 -8.79
CA GLY A 40 4.56 -22.09 -10.00
C GLY A 40 4.32 -20.71 -10.62
N SER A 41 4.00 -20.70 -11.91
CA SER A 41 3.76 -19.46 -12.66
C SER A 41 2.61 -18.65 -12.08
N GLU A 42 1.59 -19.30 -11.54
CA GLU A 42 0.45 -18.63 -10.92
C GLU A 42 0.88 -17.90 -9.65
N CYS A 43 1.71 -18.55 -8.83
CA CYS A 43 2.30 -17.93 -7.63
C CYS A 43 3.09 -16.68 -8.01
N GLN A 44 3.99 -16.79 -8.99
CA GLN A 44 4.80 -15.67 -9.43
C GLN A 44 3.96 -14.54 -10.04
N GLY A 45 2.94 -14.90 -10.81
CA GLY A 45 2.02 -13.92 -11.40
C GLY A 45 1.27 -13.14 -10.33
N ASP A 46 0.79 -13.80 -9.29
CA ASP A 46 0.08 -13.15 -8.19
C ASP A 46 1.00 -12.19 -7.43
N ILE A 47 2.24 -12.59 -7.17
CA ILE A 47 3.20 -11.74 -6.48
C ILE A 47 3.58 -10.54 -7.37
N THR A 48 3.72 -10.74 -8.67
CA THR A 48 3.97 -9.66 -9.61
C THR A 48 2.85 -8.63 -9.57
N ASP A 49 1.60 -9.08 -9.52
CA ASP A 49 0.44 -8.20 -9.43
C ASP A 49 0.46 -7.39 -8.12
N ILE A 50 0.83 -8.03 -7.00
CA ILE A 50 0.98 -7.33 -5.72
C ILE A 50 2.03 -6.22 -5.86
N ASN A 51 3.19 -6.54 -6.42
CA ASN A 51 4.26 -5.55 -6.61
C ASN A 51 3.81 -4.40 -7.50
N ASN A 52 3.08 -4.68 -8.57
CA ASN A 52 2.56 -3.65 -9.47
C ASN A 52 1.59 -2.73 -8.75
N ASP A 53 0.68 -3.27 -7.95
CA ASP A 53 -0.30 -2.48 -7.20
C ASP A 53 0.40 -1.61 -6.15
N LEU A 54 1.38 -2.16 -5.45
CA LEU A 54 2.14 -1.41 -4.45
C LEU A 54 3.00 -0.32 -5.10
N ASN A 55 3.54 -0.58 -6.28
CA ASN A 55 4.30 0.43 -7.03
C ASN A 55 3.41 1.59 -7.46
N LYS A 56 2.18 1.31 -7.88
CA LYS A 56 1.20 2.35 -8.20
C LYS A 56 0.90 3.20 -6.97
N ALA A 57 0.70 2.55 -5.82
CA ALA A 57 0.46 3.26 -4.57
C ALA A 57 1.66 4.15 -4.20
N THR A 58 2.88 3.63 -4.33
CA THR A 58 4.10 4.37 -4.04
C THR A 58 4.23 5.59 -4.97
N THR A 59 3.97 5.40 -6.26
CA THR A 59 4.03 6.49 -7.24
C THR A 59 3.01 7.59 -6.90
N THR A 60 1.78 7.18 -6.59
CA THR A 60 0.74 8.13 -6.20
C THR A 60 1.14 8.91 -4.95
N LEU A 61 1.69 8.22 -3.94
CA LEU A 61 2.17 8.87 -2.72
C LEU A 61 3.27 9.89 -3.01
N GLY A 62 4.19 9.56 -3.92
CA GLY A 62 5.27 10.47 -4.30
C GLY A 62 4.78 11.72 -5.01
N ASN A 63 3.60 11.67 -5.60
CA ASN A 63 3.02 12.79 -6.36
C ASN A 63 1.96 13.55 -5.58
N LEU A 64 1.77 13.26 -4.30
CA LEU A 64 0.76 13.96 -3.51
C LEU A 64 1.08 15.45 -3.39
N PRO A 65 0.06 16.33 -3.46
CA PRO A 65 0.26 17.76 -3.30
C PRO A 65 0.48 18.13 -1.82
N THR A 66 1.62 17.71 -1.26
CA THR A 66 1.92 17.86 0.17
C THR A 66 2.21 19.29 0.56
N ASP A 67 2.49 20.18 -0.40
CA ASP A 67 2.77 21.58 -0.12
C ASP A 67 1.62 22.27 0.62
N CYS A 68 0.41 21.77 0.42
CA CYS A 68 -0.78 22.33 1.07
C CYS A 68 -1.31 21.47 2.21
N ALA A 69 -0.72 20.30 2.42
CA ALA A 69 -1.20 19.36 3.44
C ALA A 69 -0.79 19.77 4.86
N ASP A 70 0.18 20.62 5.00
CA ASP A 70 0.67 21.09 6.30
C ASP A 70 -0.33 21.93 7.06
N HIS A 71 -1.42 22.33 6.42
CA HIS A 71 -2.48 23.10 7.08
C HIS A 71 -3.29 22.27 8.06
N GLY A 72 -3.24 20.96 7.96
CA GLY A 72 -3.86 20.07 8.92
C GLY A 72 -2.79 19.44 9.80
N SER A 73 -2.93 19.58 11.11
CA SER A 73 -1.91 19.16 12.07
C SER A 73 -1.59 17.65 12.00
N LYS A 74 -2.52 16.84 11.51
CA LYS A 74 -2.35 15.37 11.46
C LYS A 74 -2.17 14.82 10.07
N CYS A 75 -2.41 15.61 9.03
CA CYS A 75 -2.40 15.12 7.66
C CYS A 75 -1.02 14.67 7.22
N LEU A 76 -0.01 15.51 7.32
CA LEU A 76 1.36 15.16 6.91
C LEU A 76 1.92 13.95 7.66
N PRO A 77 1.81 13.87 9.00
CA PRO A 77 2.27 12.68 9.71
C PRO A 77 1.57 11.40 9.24
N ARG A 78 0.29 11.47 8.90
CA ARG A 78 -0.44 10.32 8.39
C ARG A 78 0.07 9.89 7.02
N ILE A 79 0.37 10.85 6.14
CA ILE A 79 0.94 10.54 4.83
C ILE A 79 2.32 9.92 4.98
N ALA A 80 3.17 10.45 5.87
CA ALA A 80 4.49 9.89 6.12
C ALA A 80 4.40 8.46 6.64
N ASN A 81 3.48 8.20 7.57
CA ASN A 81 3.25 6.86 8.09
C ASN A 81 2.79 5.89 7.00
N LEU A 82 1.85 6.33 6.17
CA LEU A 82 1.35 5.53 5.05
C LEU A 82 2.47 5.21 4.07
N THR A 83 3.30 6.19 3.72
CA THR A 83 4.43 6.01 2.83
C THR A 83 5.39 4.95 3.37
N ASP A 84 5.71 5.02 4.67
CA ASP A 84 6.58 4.06 5.33
C ASP A 84 5.99 2.65 5.27
N ILE A 85 4.71 2.50 5.58
CA ILE A 85 4.03 1.21 5.60
C ILE A 85 3.98 0.60 4.20
N VAL A 86 3.62 1.40 3.18
CA VAL A 86 3.59 0.93 1.80
C VAL A 86 4.98 0.51 1.33
N GLY A 87 6.01 1.25 1.74
CA GLY A 87 7.39 0.90 1.45
C GLY A 87 7.79 -0.45 2.06
N LYS A 88 7.39 -0.70 3.30
CA LYS A 88 7.65 -1.99 3.95
C LYS A 88 6.89 -3.13 3.27
N ALA A 89 5.66 -2.89 2.87
CA ALA A 89 4.88 -3.87 2.12
C ALA A 89 5.53 -4.22 0.80
N SER A 90 6.03 -3.21 0.09
CA SER A 90 6.73 -3.39 -1.19
C SER A 90 8.00 -4.23 -1.02
N LYS A 91 8.78 -3.96 0.03
CA LYS A 91 9.97 -4.76 0.35
C LYS A 91 9.61 -6.20 0.63
N ALA A 92 8.60 -6.44 1.44
CA ALA A 92 8.16 -7.79 1.78
C ALA A 92 7.69 -8.53 0.54
N ALA A 93 6.95 -7.89 -0.34
CA ALA A 93 6.47 -8.48 -1.58
C ALA A 93 7.64 -8.84 -2.51
N THR A 94 8.65 -7.97 -2.59
CA THR A 94 9.84 -8.23 -3.39
C THR A 94 10.62 -9.43 -2.82
N SER A 95 10.75 -9.51 -1.51
CA SER A 95 11.39 -10.65 -0.84
C SER A 95 10.63 -11.94 -1.12
N ALA A 96 9.30 -11.89 -1.08
CA ALA A 96 8.45 -13.04 -1.40
C ALA A 96 8.66 -13.50 -2.84
N GLN A 97 8.78 -12.56 -3.78
CA GLN A 97 9.03 -12.90 -5.17
C GLN A 97 10.30 -13.74 -5.31
N THR A 98 11.36 -13.33 -4.61
CA THR A 98 12.64 -14.05 -4.65
C THR A 98 12.55 -15.40 -3.94
N SER A 99 12.04 -15.46 -2.72
CA SER A 99 12.00 -16.69 -1.93
C SER A 99 11.05 -17.72 -2.53
N CYS A 100 9.91 -17.28 -3.06
CA CYS A 100 8.96 -18.18 -3.71
C CYS A 100 9.52 -18.70 -5.03
N ASP A 101 10.23 -17.85 -5.80
CA ASP A 101 10.88 -18.26 -7.05
C ASP A 101 11.93 -19.33 -6.82
N LYS A 102 12.69 -19.19 -5.72
CA LYS A 102 13.72 -20.18 -5.35
C LYS A 102 13.15 -21.43 -4.67
N ASN A 103 11.83 -21.49 -4.54
CA ASN A 103 11.12 -22.59 -3.88
C ASN A 103 11.57 -22.78 -2.42
N GLU A 104 11.92 -21.70 -1.76
CA GLU A 104 12.24 -21.70 -0.33
C GLU A 104 10.93 -21.54 0.45
N LYS A 105 10.21 -22.64 0.63
CA LYS A 105 8.81 -22.64 1.12
C LYS A 105 8.64 -21.89 2.43
N THR A 106 9.55 -22.09 3.38
CA THR A 106 9.46 -21.45 4.68
C THR A 106 9.60 -19.94 4.54
N PHE A 107 10.61 -19.47 3.81
CA PHE A 107 10.84 -18.05 3.61
C PHE A 107 9.76 -17.43 2.73
N CYS A 108 9.29 -18.16 1.71
CA CYS A 108 8.18 -17.71 0.88
C CYS A 108 6.96 -17.44 1.74
N SER A 109 6.60 -18.37 2.61
CA SER A 109 5.46 -18.24 3.51
C SER A 109 5.64 -17.07 4.49
N LEU A 110 6.82 -16.94 5.10
CA LEU A 110 7.11 -15.86 6.04
C LEU A 110 7.07 -14.49 5.36
N ASP A 111 7.61 -14.40 4.15
CA ASP A 111 7.61 -13.15 3.39
C ASP A 111 6.19 -12.75 2.99
N LEU A 112 5.34 -13.71 2.64
CA LEU A 112 3.93 -13.44 2.33
C LEU A 112 3.17 -12.99 3.57
N VAL A 113 3.45 -13.59 4.74
CA VAL A 113 2.84 -13.15 6.00
C VAL A 113 3.27 -11.71 6.33
N ASP A 114 4.55 -11.42 6.17
CA ASP A 114 5.07 -10.07 6.41
C ASP A 114 4.41 -9.05 5.48
N ALA A 115 4.30 -9.38 4.20
CA ALA A 115 3.59 -8.54 3.23
C ALA A 115 2.13 -8.35 3.64
N SER A 116 1.48 -9.41 4.12
CA SER A 116 0.09 -9.36 4.57
C SER A 116 -0.10 -8.37 5.71
N LEU A 117 0.78 -8.42 6.71
CA LEU A 117 0.70 -7.52 7.87
C LEU A 117 0.89 -6.06 7.44
N ASN A 118 1.85 -5.80 6.57
CA ASN A 118 2.12 -4.44 6.12
C ASN A 118 1.02 -3.91 5.18
N ILE A 119 0.48 -4.77 4.32
CA ILE A 119 -0.63 -4.38 3.44
C ILE A 119 -1.88 -4.09 4.26
N ALA A 120 -2.20 -4.91 5.26
CA ALA A 120 -3.33 -4.66 6.14
C ALA A 120 -3.15 -3.33 6.89
N ALA A 121 -1.94 -3.08 7.41
CA ALA A 121 -1.62 -1.81 8.05
C ALA A 121 -1.76 -0.65 7.06
N GLY A 122 -1.40 -0.86 5.79
CA GLY A 122 -1.53 0.15 4.75
C GLY A 122 -2.97 0.52 4.44
N VAL A 123 -3.86 -0.47 4.43
CA VAL A 123 -5.30 -0.21 4.22
C VAL A 123 -5.83 0.66 5.37
N ILE A 124 -5.49 0.32 6.60
CA ILE A 124 -5.91 1.10 7.77
C ILE A 124 -5.30 2.50 7.72
N ALA A 125 -4.00 2.59 7.44
CA ALA A 125 -3.30 3.88 7.39
C ALA A 125 -3.84 4.79 6.29
N SER A 126 -4.24 4.23 5.13
CA SER A 126 -4.82 5.03 4.07
C SER A 126 -6.17 5.62 4.50
N GLY A 127 -6.99 4.85 5.22
CA GLY A 127 -8.24 5.34 5.77
C GLY A 127 -8.02 6.45 6.79
N GLU A 128 -7.03 6.29 7.67
CA GLU A 128 -6.68 7.31 8.65
C GLU A 128 -6.18 8.59 7.99
N ALA A 129 -5.34 8.46 6.95
CA ALA A 129 -4.83 9.60 6.21
C ALA A 129 -5.97 10.36 5.52
N ILE A 130 -6.89 9.63 4.88
CA ILE A 130 -8.04 10.24 4.25
C ILE A 130 -8.86 11.01 5.30
N GLY A 131 -9.11 10.39 6.44
CA GLY A 131 -9.88 11.02 7.51
C GLY A 131 -9.21 12.29 8.05
N ASP A 132 -7.93 12.21 8.34
CA ASP A 132 -7.21 13.36 8.93
C ASP A 132 -7.00 14.47 7.91
N CYS A 133 -6.69 14.13 6.66
CA CYS A 133 -6.51 15.13 5.61
C CYS A 133 -7.85 15.76 5.20
N HIS A 134 -8.91 14.97 5.14
CA HIS A 134 -10.26 15.47 4.85
C HIS A 134 -10.76 16.34 6.02
N GLY A 135 -10.50 15.89 7.25
CA GLY A 135 -10.85 16.66 8.45
C GLY A 135 -10.27 18.06 8.44
N SER A 136 -9.05 18.19 7.90
CA SER A 136 -8.38 19.49 7.77
C SER A 136 -9.17 20.47 6.93
N SER A 137 -9.92 19.98 5.93
CA SER A 137 -10.72 20.87 5.08
C SER A 137 -11.82 21.59 5.83
N LYS A 138 -12.29 21.04 6.93
CA LYS A 138 -13.34 21.65 7.74
C LYS A 138 -12.87 22.95 8.39
N TYR A 139 -11.60 23.07 8.64
CA TYR A 139 -11.01 24.25 9.27
C TYR A 139 -10.58 25.31 8.26
N LEU A 140 -10.68 24.98 6.97
CA LEU A 140 -10.29 25.89 5.89
C LEU A 140 -11.46 26.71 5.35
N LYS A 141 -12.63 26.51 5.88
CA LYS A 141 -13.83 27.24 5.45
C LYS A 141 -13.82 28.71 5.87
#